data_b110605548e94da036b5153b8f4b414c
#
_entry.id   b110605548e94da036b5153b8f4b414c
#
_cell.length_a   1.000
_cell.length_b   1.000
_cell.length_c   1.000
_cell.angle_alpha   90.00
_cell.angle_beta   90.00
_cell.angle_gamma   90.00
#
_symmetry.space_group_name_H-M   'P 1'
#
loop_
_entity.id
_entity.type
_entity.pdbx_description
1 polymer ?
#
loop_
_entity_poly.entity_id
_entity_poly.type
_entity_poly.pdbx_seq_one_letter_code
_entity_poly.pdbx_strand_id
1 'polypeptide(L)'
;MVQFLLKSGSILLLLAPAATWARPRVKTPAAATDAPYLEMDGGRRLQFERSFQSEHEVKTKRGFWTKMIDFAAGAPDYRSLVRPYSLVSDSRERIILTDPGASGVHIFDFAQQKYKFISHRDGKDEMRAPMCVAVDKQDNIYVTDSEAGKIFVFGANGKFQRVIGSLRGGEGFFKRPTGIAVDSDAQRIFVSDTWRNKIYVLDMQGSVLQTIGKRGEGNGEFNFPTELRLDGEDLIVVDAMNFRVQVLDRAGKFRYAIGRPRGGDLYRPKGVGLDSEGHLYVADAFYNIVQVFDREGRLLYYFGKDAGVGDFKLPAGLALDRSDRVYVVDTVHRRVQVFQYFGGGAR
;
A
#
# COMPACT_ATOMS: atom_id res chain seq x y z
N MET A 1 18.23 -0.36 89.49
CA MET A 1 18.33 1.10 89.65
C MET A 1 18.49 1.69 88.28
N VAL A 2 17.70 2.66 87.98
CA VAL A 2 17.52 3.42 86.73
C VAL A 2 16.43 2.86 85.80
N GLN A 3 15.27 3.46 85.91
CA GLN A 3 14.12 3.42 84.98
C GLN A 3 14.46 4.14 83.65
N PHE A 4 13.98 3.62 82.53
CA PHE A 4 13.85 4.34 81.32
C PHE A 4 12.40 4.26 80.78
N LEU A 5 11.80 5.42 80.71
CA LEU A 5 10.45 5.69 80.21
C LEU A 5 10.36 5.43 78.70
N LEU A 6 9.39 4.61 78.30
CA LEU A 6 8.94 4.48 76.90
C LEU A 6 8.04 5.69 76.56
N LYS A 7 8.47 6.54 75.65
CA LYS A 7 7.61 7.48 74.97
C LYS A 7 7.05 6.86 73.69
N SER A 8 5.75 6.71 73.66
CA SER A 8 4.94 6.33 72.50
C SER A 8 4.97 7.44 71.44
N GLY A 9 5.55 7.18 70.27
CA GLY A 9 5.48 8.04 69.10
C GLY A 9 4.55 7.42 68.08
N SER A 10 3.34 8.01 67.91
CA SER A 10 2.40 7.66 66.88
C SER A 10 2.95 8.08 65.50
N ILE A 11 3.22 7.17 64.62
CA ILE A 11 3.56 7.44 63.21
C ILE A 11 2.24 7.63 62.45
N LEU A 12 1.98 8.84 62.05
CA LEU A 12 0.88 9.19 61.17
C LEU A 12 1.30 8.82 59.73
N LEU A 13 0.77 7.74 59.19
CA LEU A 13 0.92 7.40 57.76
C LEU A 13 -0.01 8.35 56.93
N LEU A 14 0.57 9.32 56.28
CA LEU A 14 -0.10 10.11 55.26
C LEU A 14 -0.20 9.26 53.98
N LEU A 15 -1.40 8.71 53.72
CA LEU A 15 -1.75 8.11 52.44
C LEU A 15 -1.88 9.24 51.41
N ALA A 16 -0.93 9.38 50.53
CA ALA A 16 -1.06 10.23 49.34
C ALA A 16 -2.06 9.58 48.35
N PRO A 17 -2.99 10.33 47.76
CA PRO A 17 -3.89 9.77 46.77
C PRO A 17 -3.12 9.37 45.54
N ALA A 18 -3.37 8.15 45.04
CA ALA A 18 -2.82 7.63 43.79
C ALA A 18 -3.22 8.56 42.64
N ALA A 19 -2.26 9.30 42.09
CA ALA A 19 -2.46 10.05 40.87
C ALA A 19 -2.75 9.08 39.73
N THR A 20 -3.99 8.99 39.32
CA THR A 20 -4.40 8.32 38.10
C THR A 20 -3.80 9.10 36.92
N TRP A 21 -2.74 8.55 36.35
CA TRP A 21 -2.20 9.04 35.07
C TRP A 21 -3.24 8.79 33.99
N ALA A 22 -4.07 9.79 33.70
CA ALA A 22 -4.92 9.81 32.53
C ALA A 22 -4.00 9.73 31.29
N ARG A 23 -4.10 8.65 30.52
CA ARG A 23 -3.45 8.57 29.21
C ARG A 23 -3.91 9.79 28.39
N PRO A 24 -3.00 10.50 27.70
CA PRO A 24 -3.40 11.58 26.82
C PRO A 24 -4.35 11.01 25.78
N ARG A 25 -5.59 11.49 25.75
CA ARG A 25 -6.51 11.23 24.66
C ARG A 25 -5.86 11.80 23.41
N VAL A 26 -5.46 10.92 22.49
CA VAL A 26 -5.14 11.31 21.12
C VAL A 26 -6.42 12.00 20.60
N LYS A 27 -6.36 13.29 20.39
CA LYS A 27 -7.44 14.02 19.72
C LYS A 27 -7.46 13.49 18.29
N THR A 28 -8.39 12.60 17.98
CA THR A 28 -8.77 12.31 16.61
C THR A 28 -9.12 13.67 16.00
N PRO A 29 -8.56 14.05 14.84
CA PRO A 29 -8.98 15.28 14.17
C PRO A 29 -10.50 15.17 13.98
N ALA A 30 -11.23 16.21 14.38
CA ALA A 30 -12.65 16.29 14.11
C ALA A 30 -12.83 16.08 12.59
N ALA A 31 -13.54 15.03 12.21
CA ALA A 31 -13.87 14.77 10.82
C ALA A 31 -14.56 16.04 10.30
N ALA A 32 -14.06 16.55 9.18
CA ALA A 32 -14.73 17.66 8.49
C ALA A 32 -16.17 17.19 8.21
N THR A 33 -17.14 17.84 8.82
CA THR A 33 -18.57 17.43 8.80
C THR A 33 -19.19 17.48 7.40
N ASP A 34 -18.47 17.97 6.39
CA ASP A 34 -18.93 18.15 5.00
C ASP A 34 -18.18 17.29 3.97
N ALA A 35 -17.31 16.36 4.40
CA ALA A 35 -16.58 15.50 3.45
C ALA A 35 -17.54 14.48 2.83
N PRO A 36 -17.51 14.26 1.49
CA PRO A 36 -18.34 13.27 0.82
C PRO A 36 -18.19 11.87 1.45
N TYR A 37 -19.29 11.19 1.66
CA TYR A 37 -19.30 9.84 2.21
C TYR A 37 -20.35 8.96 1.52
N LEU A 38 -20.13 7.67 1.55
CA LEU A 38 -21.04 6.63 1.12
C LEU A 38 -21.51 5.85 2.35
N GLU A 39 -22.81 5.85 2.59
CA GLU A 39 -23.43 4.95 3.58
C GLU A 39 -23.79 3.61 2.93
N MET A 40 -23.59 2.54 3.69
CA MET A 40 -23.80 1.18 3.26
C MET A 40 -24.60 0.41 4.29
N ASP A 41 -25.15 -0.74 3.90
CA ASP A 41 -25.91 -1.61 4.77
C ASP A 41 -25.11 -2.01 6.04
N GLY A 42 -25.83 -2.15 7.16
CA GLY A 42 -25.23 -2.52 8.44
C GLY A 42 -24.46 -1.39 9.14
N GLY A 43 -24.71 -0.13 8.78
CA GLY A 43 -24.08 1.02 9.41
C GLY A 43 -22.62 1.24 8.99
N ARG A 44 -22.17 0.57 7.93
CA ARG A 44 -20.87 0.78 7.31
C ARG A 44 -20.82 2.12 6.60
N ARG A 45 -19.65 2.74 6.57
CA ARG A 45 -19.46 4.02 5.89
C ARG A 45 -18.06 4.11 5.28
N LEU A 46 -17.98 4.64 4.08
CA LEU A 46 -16.73 5.07 3.44
C LEU A 46 -16.74 6.58 3.29
N GLN A 47 -15.76 7.26 3.87
CA GLN A 47 -15.67 8.72 3.85
C GLN A 47 -14.39 9.17 3.17
N PHE A 48 -14.48 10.14 2.25
CA PHE A 48 -13.29 10.80 1.72
C PHE A 48 -12.56 11.54 2.85
N GLU A 49 -11.25 11.31 2.98
CA GLU A 49 -10.41 11.97 3.99
C GLU A 49 -9.61 13.11 3.36
N ARG A 50 -8.87 12.81 2.30
CA ARG A 50 -7.98 13.77 1.62
C ARG A 50 -7.47 13.25 0.29
N SER A 51 -6.75 14.12 -0.43
CA SER A 51 -5.88 13.69 -1.54
C SER A 51 -4.50 14.34 -1.41
N PHE A 52 -3.49 13.73 -2.06
CA PHE A 52 -2.15 14.31 -2.15
C PHE A 52 -1.51 13.98 -3.49
N GLN A 53 -0.64 14.88 -3.97
CA GLN A 53 0.02 14.78 -5.28
C GLN A 53 1.48 15.21 -5.26
N SER A 54 1.98 15.75 -4.14
CA SER A 54 3.35 16.27 -4.06
C SER A 54 3.91 16.17 -2.64
N GLU A 55 5.19 16.42 -2.47
CA GLU A 55 5.83 16.50 -1.16
C GLU A 55 5.33 17.67 -0.31
N HIS A 56 4.67 18.66 -0.93
CA HIS A 56 4.14 19.83 -0.23
C HIS A 56 3.08 19.43 0.81
N GLU A 57 2.23 18.47 0.51
CA GLU A 57 1.16 18.02 1.41
C GLU A 57 1.68 17.31 2.66
N VAL A 58 2.92 16.83 2.64
CA VAL A 58 3.59 16.25 3.81
C VAL A 58 4.23 17.33 4.68
N LYS A 59 4.84 18.33 4.06
CA LYS A 59 5.63 19.40 4.72
C LYS A 59 4.77 20.65 5.03
N THR A 60 3.61 20.44 5.63
CA THR A 60 2.60 21.53 5.80
C THR A 60 2.98 22.65 6.78
N LYS A 61 3.94 22.43 7.70
CA LYS A 61 4.39 23.43 8.67
C LYS A 61 5.72 24.02 8.28
N ARG A 62 5.70 25.10 7.49
CA ARG A 62 6.88 25.95 7.29
C ARG A 62 6.95 27.06 8.31
N GLY A 63 8.07 27.14 9.02
CA GLY A 63 8.33 28.21 9.95
C GLY A 63 8.39 29.59 9.24
N PHE A 64 8.16 30.65 9.99
CA PHE A 64 8.19 32.02 9.49
C PHE A 64 9.49 32.35 8.69
N TRP A 65 10.63 31.92 9.17
CA TRP A 65 11.93 32.12 8.52
C TRP A 65 12.05 31.40 7.18
N THR A 66 11.49 30.21 7.05
CA THR A 66 11.50 29.47 5.78
C THR A 66 10.64 30.19 4.72
N LYS A 67 9.50 30.77 5.11
CA LYS A 67 8.65 31.58 4.22
C LYS A 67 9.35 32.85 3.75
N MET A 68 10.16 33.49 4.61
CA MET A 68 10.99 34.64 4.21
C MET A 68 12.09 34.28 3.22
N ILE A 69 12.74 33.12 3.39
CA ILE A 69 13.76 32.63 2.45
C ILE A 69 13.10 32.30 1.10
N ASP A 70 11.93 31.66 1.11
CA ASP A 70 11.17 31.33 -0.10
C ASP A 70 10.73 32.59 -0.87
N PHE A 71 10.38 33.65 -0.17
CA PHE A 71 10.05 34.94 -0.78
C PHE A 71 11.25 35.60 -1.46
N ALA A 72 12.44 35.46 -0.87
CA ALA A 72 13.66 36.04 -1.41
C ALA A 72 14.34 35.19 -2.50
N ALA A 73 14.24 33.87 -2.42
CA ALA A 73 14.93 32.90 -3.30
C ALA A 73 14.01 32.24 -4.34
N GLY A 74 12.72 32.56 -4.35
CA GLY A 74 11.70 31.86 -5.15
C GLY A 74 11.11 30.67 -4.38
N ALA A 75 9.86 30.32 -4.69
CA ALA A 75 9.22 29.15 -4.11
C ALA A 75 10.01 27.86 -4.50
N PRO A 76 10.27 26.96 -3.54
CA PRO A 76 10.97 25.73 -3.86
C PRO A 76 10.15 24.88 -4.85
N ASP A 77 10.87 24.28 -5.77
CA ASP A 77 10.30 23.32 -6.72
C ASP A 77 9.99 22.01 -5.96
N TYR A 78 8.72 21.79 -5.65
CA TYR A 78 8.27 20.58 -4.99
C TYR A 78 8.16 19.43 -5.96
N ARG A 79 8.68 18.27 -5.59
CA ARG A 79 8.52 17.07 -6.38
C ARG A 79 7.08 16.59 -6.36
N SER A 80 6.47 16.60 -7.51
CA SER A 80 5.09 16.15 -7.75
C SER A 80 5.07 14.77 -8.39
N LEU A 81 3.93 14.05 -8.24
CA LEU A 81 3.67 12.81 -8.93
C LEU A 81 3.55 13.07 -10.45
N VAL A 82 4.14 12.19 -11.26
CA VAL A 82 4.15 12.29 -12.73
C VAL A 82 3.22 11.27 -13.36
N ARG A 83 3.36 10.01 -13.02
CA ARG A 83 2.49 8.91 -13.45
C ARG A 83 2.51 7.82 -12.37
N PRO A 84 1.92 8.08 -11.21
CA PRO A 84 1.92 7.13 -10.11
C PRO A 84 1.21 5.84 -10.50
N TYR A 85 1.68 4.69 -9.98
CA TYR A 85 1.15 3.40 -10.40
C TYR A 85 0.73 2.48 -9.25
N SER A 86 1.59 2.13 -8.31
CA SER A 86 1.29 1.22 -7.21
C SER A 86 1.77 1.80 -5.89
N LEU A 87 1.13 1.40 -4.80
CA LEU A 87 1.51 1.86 -3.47
C LEU A 87 1.32 0.77 -2.41
N VAL A 88 2.00 0.96 -1.29
CA VAL A 88 1.88 0.16 -0.07
C VAL A 88 2.04 1.07 1.15
N SER A 89 1.36 0.73 2.25
CA SER A 89 1.66 1.27 3.58
C SER A 89 2.61 0.33 4.32
N ASP A 90 3.64 0.87 4.96
CA ASP A 90 4.57 0.08 5.77
C ASP A 90 4.17 0.03 7.27
N SER A 91 5.02 -0.58 8.11
CA SER A 91 4.74 -0.74 9.54
C SER A 91 4.63 0.58 10.31
N ARG A 92 5.17 1.67 9.75
CA ARG A 92 5.16 3.04 10.28
C ARG A 92 4.10 3.93 9.65
N GLU A 93 3.17 3.34 8.88
CA GLU A 93 2.13 4.05 8.12
C GLU A 93 2.70 5.05 7.10
N ARG A 94 3.94 4.84 6.63
CA ARG A 94 4.46 5.60 5.51
C ARG A 94 3.87 5.05 4.22
N ILE A 95 3.53 5.94 3.30
CA ILE A 95 3.04 5.56 1.98
C ILE A 95 4.23 5.52 1.02
N ILE A 96 4.48 4.35 0.47
CA ILE A 96 5.54 4.08 -0.49
C ILE A 96 4.88 3.88 -1.84
N LEU A 97 5.17 4.77 -2.79
CA LEU A 97 4.45 4.90 -4.06
C LEU A 97 5.44 4.85 -5.23
N THR A 98 5.23 3.93 -6.16
CA THR A 98 5.98 3.87 -7.41
C THR A 98 5.50 4.90 -8.42
N ASP A 99 6.42 5.55 -9.09
CA ASP A 99 6.14 6.49 -10.17
C ASP A 99 7.00 6.18 -11.39
N PRO A 100 6.52 5.33 -12.32
CA PRO A 100 7.21 5.06 -13.58
C PRO A 100 7.50 6.32 -14.41
N GLY A 101 6.67 7.35 -14.29
CA GLY A 101 6.87 8.61 -15.00
C GLY A 101 8.05 9.41 -14.46
N ALA A 102 8.39 9.24 -13.20
CA ALA A 102 9.54 9.85 -12.53
C ALA A 102 10.76 8.91 -12.43
N SER A 103 10.65 7.66 -12.90
CA SER A 103 11.66 6.59 -12.76
C SER A 103 12.13 6.42 -11.30
N GLY A 104 11.18 6.37 -10.36
CA GLY A 104 11.50 6.26 -8.95
C GLY A 104 10.32 5.99 -8.04
N VAL A 105 10.56 6.11 -6.75
CA VAL A 105 9.62 5.80 -5.69
C VAL A 105 9.55 6.96 -4.71
N HIS A 106 8.35 7.37 -4.39
CA HIS A 106 8.05 8.38 -3.39
C HIS A 106 7.76 7.72 -2.04
N ILE A 107 8.29 8.27 -0.96
CA ILE A 107 8.03 7.86 0.42
C ILE A 107 7.45 9.07 1.16
N PHE A 108 6.17 8.98 1.52
CA PHE A 108 5.43 10.00 2.26
C PHE A 108 5.27 9.55 3.71
N ASP A 109 5.84 10.30 4.65
CA ASP A 109 5.68 10.10 6.08
C ASP A 109 4.89 11.28 6.65
N PHE A 110 3.58 11.14 6.70
CA PHE A 110 2.68 12.19 7.18
C PHE A 110 2.80 12.37 8.70
N ALA A 111 3.11 11.32 9.45
CA ALA A 111 3.25 11.38 10.90
C ALA A 111 4.49 12.21 11.30
N GLN A 112 5.61 11.99 10.62
CA GLN A 112 6.86 12.72 10.89
C GLN A 112 7.04 13.96 9.99
N GLN A 113 6.11 14.23 9.08
CA GLN A 113 6.19 15.32 8.09
C GLN A 113 7.47 15.24 7.23
N LYS A 114 7.85 14.03 6.83
CA LYS A 114 9.02 13.76 6.02
C LYS A 114 8.62 13.20 4.66
N TYR A 115 9.37 13.62 3.67
CA TYR A 115 9.27 13.09 2.31
C TYR A 115 10.65 12.67 1.83
N LYS A 116 10.70 11.59 1.08
CA LYS A 116 11.88 11.12 0.39
C LYS A 116 11.51 10.58 -1.00
N PHE A 117 12.31 10.90 -1.99
CA PHE A 117 12.29 10.27 -3.30
C PHE A 117 13.52 9.37 -3.44
N ILE A 118 13.31 8.14 -3.87
CA ILE A 118 14.38 7.17 -4.12
C ILE A 118 14.35 6.71 -5.57
N SER A 119 15.52 6.61 -6.17
CA SER A 119 15.76 5.99 -7.46
C SER A 119 17.17 5.39 -7.42
N HIS A 120 17.48 4.54 -8.39
CA HIS A 120 18.81 3.97 -8.52
C HIS A 120 19.30 4.15 -9.95
N ARG A 121 20.48 4.72 -10.10
CA ARG A 121 21.14 4.94 -11.39
C ARG A 121 22.62 4.64 -11.23
N ASP A 122 22.98 3.39 -11.45
CA ASP A 122 24.36 2.94 -11.40
C ASP A 122 24.64 1.98 -12.55
N GLY A 123 25.06 2.53 -13.67
CA GLY A 123 25.53 1.81 -14.83
C GLY A 123 24.52 0.76 -15.33
N LYS A 124 24.78 -0.52 -15.02
CA LYS A 124 23.97 -1.65 -15.49
C LYS A 124 22.64 -1.83 -14.76
N ASP A 125 22.52 -1.25 -13.58
CA ASP A 125 21.38 -1.42 -12.69
C ASP A 125 20.63 -0.10 -12.51
N GLU A 126 20.10 0.43 -13.61
CA GLU A 126 19.30 1.65 -13.61
C GLU A 126 17.80 1.33 -13.47
N MET A 127 17.13 2.02 -12.54
CA MET A 127 15.68 2.00 -12.43
C MET A 127 15.06 2.85 -13.52
N ARG A 128 14.17 2.26 -14.34
CA ARG A 128 13.59 2.89 -15.54
C ARG A 128 12.06 3.00 -15.45
N ALA A 129 11.40 1.90 -15.16
CA ALA A 129 9.94 1.82 -15.06
C ALA A 129 9.52 1.03 -13.82
N PRO A 130 9.65 1.61 -12.60
CA PRO A 130 9.21 0.97 -11.36
C PRO A 130 7.69 0.77 -11.38
N MET A 131 7.23 -0.46 -11.27
CA MET A 131 5.81 -0.80 -11.37
C MET A 131 5.18 -1.00 -10.00
N CYS A 132 5.34 -2.16 -9.40
CA CYS A 132 4.75 -2.44 -8.10
C CYS A 132 5.77 -2.41 -6.98
N VAL A 133 5.29 -2.19 -5.77
CA VAL A 133 6.09 -2.13 -4.56
C VAL A 133 5.50 -3.03 -3.48
N ALA A 134 6.37 -3.73 -2.76
CA ALA A 134 6.06 -4.44 -1.54
C ALA A 134 7.07 -4.11 -0.45
N VAL A 135 6.70 -4.36 0.80
CA VAL A 135 7.60 -4.24 1.95
C VAL A 135 7.64 -5.54 2.73
N ASP A 136 8.78 -5.84 3.33
CA ASP A 136 8.89 -6.94 4.30
C ASP A 136 8.61 -6.45 5.74
N LYS A 137 8.66 -7.38 6.72
CA LYS A 137 8.44 -7.06 8.14
C LYS A 137 9.49 -6.10 8.74
N GLN A 138 10.63 -5.91 8.09
CA GLN A 138 11.67 -4.95 8.45
C GLN A 138 11.54 -3.62 7.70
N ASP A 139 10.45 -3.42 6.97
CA ASP A 139 10.18 -2.27 6.09
C ASP A 139 11.21 -2.11 4.96
N ASN A 140 11.95 -3.16 4.57
CA ASN A 140 12.72 -3.12 3.34
C ASN A 140 11.77 -3.05 2.14
N ILE A 141 12.14 -2.26 1.16
CA ILE A 141 11.29 -1.90 0.03
C ILE A 141 11.74 -2.69 -1.20
N TYR A 142 10.83 -3.45 -1.78
CA TYR A 142 11.06 -4.25 -2.99
C TYR A 142 10.27 -3.66 -4.14
N VAL A 143 10.93 -3.32 -5.24
CA VAL A 143 10.31 -2.62 -6.37
C VAL A 143 10.59 -3.40 -7.65
N THR A 144 9.54 -3.85 -8.34
CA THR A 144 9.68 -4.41 -9.69
C THR A 144 9.89 -3.30 -10.70
N ASP A 145 10.81 -3.51 -11.63
CA ASP A 145 11.02 -2.60 -12.77
C ASP A 145 10.79 -3.34 -14.09
N SER A 146 9.73 -2.96 -14.78
CA SER A 146 9.26 -3.67 -15.98
C SER A 146 10.15 -3.48 -17.20
N GLU A 147 10.92 -2.40 -17.29
CA GLU A 147 11.88 -2.16 -18.39
C GLU A 147 13.25 -2.73 -18.07
N ALA A 148 13.72 -2.60 -16.83
CA ALA A 148 14.96 -3.22 -16.41
C ALA A 148 14.86 -4.75 -16.31
N GLY A 149 13.66 -5.31 -16.16
CA GLY A 149 13.42 -6.74 -15.97
C GLY A 149 13.98 -7.27 -14.64
N LYS A 150 13.95 -6.45 -13.59
CA LYS A 150 14.63 -6.65 -12.30
C LYS A 150 13.76 -6.24 -11.12
N ILE A 151 14.24 -6.58 -9.93
CA ILE A 151 13.68 -6.08 -8.67
C ILE A 151 14.77 -5.28 -7.96
N PHE A 152 14.47 -4.04 -7.61
CA PHE A 152 15.35 -3.18 -6.81
C PHE A 152 14.96 -3.30 -5.34
N VAL A 153 15.95 -3.48 -4.47
CA VAL A 153 15.74 -3.62 -3.03
C VAL A 153 16.40 -2.46 -2.30
N PHE A 154 15.63 -1.78 -1.47
CA PHE A 154 16.08 -0.69 -0.61
C PHE A 154 15.77 -1.02 0.84
N GLY A 155 16.61 -0.53 1.75
CA GLY A 155 16.31 -0.61 3.17
C GLY A 155 15.15 0.30 3.59
N ALA A 156 14.65 0.14 4.80
CA ALA A 156 13.58 0.94 5.39
C ALA A 156 13.84 2.46 5.38
N ASN A 157 15.10 2.86 5.34
CA ASN A 157 15.52 4.26 5.21
C ASN A 157 15.59 4.73 3.75
N GLY A 158 15.26 3.88 2.79
CA GLY A 158 15.35 4.14 1.35
C GLY A 158 16.79 4.18 0.81
N LYS A 159 17.76 3.55 1.49
CA LYS A 159 19.09 3.34 0.95
C LYS A 159 19.10 2.09 0.09
N PHE A 160 19.65 2.19 -1.12
CA PHE A 160 19.81 1.05 -2.03
C PHE A 160 20.64 -0.06 -1.37
N GLN A 161 20.20 -1.30 -1.54
CA GLN A 161 20.87 -2.48 -1.01
C GLN A 161 21.37 -3.40 -2.11
N ARG A 162 20.51 -3.80 -3.03
CA ARG A 162 20.84 -4.75 -4.10
C ARG A 162 19.78 -4.79 -5.20
N VAL A 163 20.09 -5.53 -6.25
CA VAL A 163 19.18 -5.91 -7.33
C VAL A 163 19.00 -7.43 -7.33
N ILE A 164 17.78 -7.89 -7.60
CA ILE A 164 17.44 -9.29 -7.84
C ILE A 164 17.09 -9.45 -9.33
N GLY A 165 17.56 -10.55 -9.95
CA GLY A 165 17.29 -10.85 -11.34
C GLY A 165 18.23 -10.13 -12.33
N SER A 166 19.41 -9.68 -11.91
CA SER A 166 20.46 -9.20 -12.82
C SER A 166 21.26 -10.38 -13.38
N LEU A 167 21.30 -10.51 -14.70
CA LEU A 167 22.09 -11.52 -15.41
C LEU A 167 23.50 -11.01 -15.73
N ARG A 168 24.38 -11.94 -16.18
CA ARG A 168 25.70 -11.54 -16.72
C ARG A 168 25.50 -10.58 -17.90
N GLY A 169 26.18 -9.46 -17.89
CA GLY A 169 25.99 -8.42 -18.92
C GLY A 169 25.02 -7.31 -18.50
N GLY A 170 24.29 -7.47 -17.37
CA GLY A 170 23.39 -6.43 -16.85
C GLY A 170 21.96 -6.53 -17.39
N GLU A 171 21.65 -7.55 -18.17
CA GLU A 171 20.26 -7.82 -18.59
C GLU A 171 19.38 -8.27 -17.43
N GLY A 172 18.05 -8.03 -17.52
CA GLY A 172 17.09 -8.51 -16.56
C GLY A 172 16.66 -9.95 -16.81
N PHE A 173 16.48 -10.69 -15.72
CA PHE A 173 15.95 -12.07 -15.76
C PHE A 173 14.49 -12.11 -16.21
N PHE A 174 13.67 -11.17 -15.69
CA PHE A 174 12.25 -11.11 -16.00
C PHE A 174 12.01 -10.43 -17.36
N LYS A 175 10.92 -10.83 -18.04
CA LYS A 175 10.52 -10.17 -19.30
C LYS A 175 9.77 -8.87 -19.04
N ARG A 176 8.81 -8.90 -18.11
CA ARG A 176 8.02 -7.74 -17.66
C ARG A 176 7.51 -7.97 -16.24
N PRO A 177 8.36 -7.85 -15.23
CA PRO A 177 7.93 -7.98 -13.85
C PRO A 177 6.99 -6.81 -13.52
N THR A 178 5.83 -7.11 -12.97
CA THR A 178 4.84 -6.08 -12.62
C THR A 178 4.48 -6.19 -11.14
N GLY A 179 3.67 -7.18 -10.73
CA GLY A 179 3.28 -7.36 -9.35
C GLY A 179 4.39 -7.97 -8.50
N ILE A 180 4.40 -7.63 -7.23
CA ILE A 180 5.32 -8.18 -6.24
C ILE A 180 4.63 -8.29 -4.88
N ALA A 181 4.86 -9.39 -4.19
CA ALA A 181 4.48 -9.58 -2.80
C ALA A 181 5.60 -10.30 -2.04
N VAL A 182 5.80 -9.97 -0.77
CA VAL A 182 6.87 -10.51 0.07
C VAL A 182 6.28 -11.24 1.26
N ASP A 183 6.56 -12.52 1.37
CA ASP A 183 6.27 -13.35 2.53
C ASP A 183 7.51 -13.40 3.43
N SER A 184 7.52 -12.56 4.44
CA SER A 184 8.66 -12.47 5.36
C SER A 184 8.80 -13.70 6.25
N ASP A 185 7.70 -14.40 6.58
CA ASP A 185 7.73 -15.58 7.43
C ASP A 185 8.26 -16.78 6.67
N ALA A 186 7.78 -17.02 5.46
CA ALA A 186 8.27 -18.10 4.62
C ALA A 186 9.56 -17.72 3.84
N GLN A 187 10.08 -16.49 4.01
CA GLN A 187 11.27 -15.98 3.31
C GLN A 187 11.16 -16.14 1.79
N ARG A 188 10.03 -15.69 1.21
CA ARG A 188 9.71 -15.83 -0.21
C ARG A 188 9.27 -14.50 -0.83
N ILE A 189 9.60 -14.33 -2.10
CA ILE A 189 9.17 -13.22 -2.94
C ILE A 189 8.35 -13.79 -4.09
N PHE A 190 7.14 -13.29 -4.27
CA PHE A 190 6.27 -13.60 -5.40
C PHE A 190 6.34 -12.47 -6.42
N VAL A 191 6.57 -12.81 -7.69
CA VAL A 191 6.70 -11.82 -8.77
C VAL A 191 5.88 -12.27 -9.97
N SER A 192 4.92 -11.46 -10.40
CA SER A 192 4.24 -11.69 -11.68
C SER A 192 5.13 -11.24 -12.85
N ASP A 193 5.43 -12.14 -13.76
CA ASP A 193 6.02 -11.81 -15.06
C ASP A 193 4.89 -11.75 -16.10
N THR A 194 4.36 -10.55 -16.28
CA THR A 194 3.17 -10.30 -17.10
C THR A 194 3.30 -10.89 -18.52
N TRP A 195 4.45 -10.74 -19.16
CA TRP A 195 4.62 -11.25 -20.54
C TRP A 195 4.85 -12.76 -20.61
N ARG A 196 5.31 -13.37 -19.51
CA ARG A 196 5.43 -14.83 -19.42
C ARG A 196 4.17 -15.52 -18.91
N ASN A 197 3.15 -14.73 -18.50
CA ASN A 197 1.87 -15.23 -17.99
C ASN A 197 2.03 -16.20 -16.80
N LYS A 198 2.94 -15.90 -15.88
CA LYS A 198 3.24 -16.73 -14.72
C LYS A 198 3.73 -15.89 -13.54
N ILE A 199 3.74 -16.51 -12.38
CA ILE A 199 4.30 -15.96 -11.16
C ILE A 199 5.54 -16.76 -10.80
N TYR A 200 6.65 -16.08 -10.53
CA TYR A 200 7.84 -16.68 -9.95
C TYR A 200 7.78 -16.57 -8.43
N VAL A 201 8.09 -17.65 -7.74
CA VAL A 201 8.35 -17.70 -6.31
C VAL A 201 9.85 -17.80 -6.13
N LEU A 202 10.45 -16.82 -5.47
CA LEU A 202 11.89 -16.72 -5.25
C LEU A 202 12.20 -16.85 -3.76
N ASP A 203 13.41 -17.28 -3.42
CA ASP A 203 13.98 -17.00 -2.11
C ASP A 203 14.37 -15.52 -1.96
N MET A 204 14.78 -15.11 -0.76
CA MET A 204 15.18 -13.72 -0.52
C MET A 204 16.46 -13.34 -1.26
N GLN A 205 17.24 -14.28 -1.77
CA GLN A 205 18.45 -14.07 -2.58
C GLN A 205 18.13 -13.93 -4.07
N GLY A 206 16.91 -14.29 -4.49
CA GLY A 206 16.43 -14.19 -5.86
C GLY A 206 16.54 -15.48 -6.67
N SER A 207 16.86 -16.62 -6.02
CA SER A 207 16.84 -17.93 -6.68
C SER A 207 15.39 -18.38 -6.88
N VAL A 208 15.08 -18.90 -8.05
CA VAL A 208 13.73 -19.41 -8.37
C VAL A 208 13.48 -20.71 -7.63
N LEU A 209 12.50 -20.71 -6.73
CA LEU A 209 12.05 -21.90 -6.00
C LEU A 209 10.92 -22.63 -6.74
N GLN A 210 9.99 -21.85 -7.34
CA GLN A 210 8.80 -22.38 -7.99
C GLN A 210 8.29 -21.41 -9.06
N THR A 211 7.50 -21.93 -10.01
CA THR A 211 6.68 -21.12 -10.91
C THR A 211 5.22 -21.54 -10.78
N ILE A 212 4.32 -20.54 -10.73
CA ILE A 212 2.87 -20.73 -10.64
C ILE A 212 2.24 -20.24 -11.94
N GLY A 213 1.34 -21.03 -12.50
CA GLY A 213 0.54 -20.70 -13.65
C GLY A 213 1.25 -20.81 -15.01
N LYS A 214 0.46 -20.62 -16.02
CA LYS A 214 0.81 -20.59 -17.45
C LYS A 214 -0.23 -19.74 -18.17
N ARG A 215 -0.01 -19.44 -19.44
CA ARG A 215 -0.99 -18.74 -20.27
C ARG A 215 -2.29 -19.54 -20.42
N GLY A 216 -3.44 -18.91 -20.15
CA GLY A 216 -4.75 -19.50 -20.33
C GLY A 216 -5.86 -18.77 -19.57
N GLU A 217 -7.08 -19.32 -19.64
CA GLU A 217 -8.29 -18.79 -18.99
C GLU A 217 -8.79 -19.69 -17.84
N GLY A 218 -8.20 -20.90 -17.68
CA GLY A 218 -8.57 -21.84 -16.64
C GLY A 218 -8.19 -21.40 -15.22
N ASN A 219 -8.58 -22.17 -14.23
CA ASN A 219 -8.23 -21.95 -12.84
C ASN A 219 -6.72 -22.12 -12.63
N GLY A 220 -6.07 -21.10 -12.06
CA GLY A 220 -4.61 -21.07 -11.91
C GLY A 220 -3.84 -20.78 -13.20
N GLU A 221 -4.52 -20.54 -14.32
CA GLU A 221 -3.93 -20.02 -15.54
C GLU A 221 -4.11 -18.51 -15.62
N PHE A 222 -3.22 -17.81 -16.32
CA PHE A 222 -3.21 -16.35 -16.37
C PHE A 222 -3.14 -15.81 -17.79
N ASN A 223 -3.72 -14.62 -17.96
CA ASN A 223 -3.54 -13.80 -19.14
C ASN A 223 -3.16 -12.38 -18.71
N PHE A 224 -1.86 -12.07 -18.79
CA PHE A 224 -1.25 -10.85 -18.29
C PHE A 224 -1.50 -10.61 -16.77
N PRO A 225 -1.01 -11.49 -15.87
CA PRO A 225 -1.08 -11.25 -14.42
C PRO A 225 -0.30 -9.99 -14.07
N THR A 226 -0.87 -9.12 -13.25
CA THR A 226 -0.28 -7.83 -12.88
C THR A 226 -0.05 -7.72 -11.38
N GLU A 227 -0.99 -7.17 -10.62
CA GLU A 227 -0.83 -6.93 -9.18
C GLU A 227 -0.88 -8.24 -8.39
N LEU A 228 -0.10 -8.30 -7.31
CA LEU A 228 -0.08 -9.40 -6.35
C LEU A 228 -0.28 -8.86 -4.94
N ARG A 229 -1.05 -9.56 -4.12
CA ARG A 229 -1.17 -9.32 -2.67
C ARG A 229 -1.17 -10.64 -1.92
N LEU A 230 -0.66 -10.61 -0.69
CA LEU A 230 -0.78 -11.70 0.26
C LEU A 230 -1.77 -11.31 1.35
N ASP A 231 -2.70 -12.20 1.67
CA ASP A 231 -3.59 -12.10 2.82
C ASP A 231 -3.70 -13.47 3.50
N GLY A 232 -3.24 -13.56 4.75
CA GLY A 232 -3.14 -14.84 5.44
C GLY A 232 -2.43 -15.89 4.59
N GLU A 233 -3.10 -16.98 4.24
CA GLU A 233 -2.59 -18.05 3.38
C GLU A 233 -2.89 -17.82 1.89
N ASP A 234 -3.51 -16.70 1.54
CA ASP A 234 -3.96 -16.41 0.18
C ASP A 234 -2.94 -15.59 -0.59
N LEU A 235 -2.75 -15.97 -1.87
CA LEU A 235 -2.10 -15.21 -2.90
C LEU A 235 -3.18 -14.68 -3.86
N ILE A 236 -3.39 -13.38 -3.82
CA ILE A 236 -4.38 -12.68 -4.64
C ILE A 236 -3.68 -12.16 -5.89
N VAL A 237 -4.22 -12.48 -7.06
CA VAL A 237 -3.62 -12.20 -8.36
C VAL A 237 -4.61 -11.47 -9.25
N VAL A 238 -4.25 -10.28 -9.70
CA VAL A 238 -4.99 -9.59 -10.77
C VAL A 238 -4.64 -10.23 -12.11
N ASP A 239 -5.57 -10.96 -12.69
CA ASP A 239 -5.48 -11.62 -13.99
C ASP A 239 -6.11 -10.72 -15.06
N ALA A 240 -5.37 -9.67 -15.44
CA ALA A 240 -5.91 -8.44 -16.03
C ALA A 240 -6.64 -8.65 -17.35
N MET A 241 -6.13 -9.49 -18.25
CA MET A 241 -6.72 -9.75 -19.56
C MET A 241 -7.75 -10.88 -19.55
N ASN A 242 -7.94 -11.53 -18.41
CA ASN A 242 -9.07 -12.41 -18.12
C ASN A 242 -10.17 -11.73 -17.32
N PHE A 243 -10.05 -10.40 -17.10
CA PHE A 243 -11.06 -9.57 -16.44
C PHE A 243 -11.47 -10.10 -15.05
N ARG A 244 -10.51 -10.62 -14.29
CA ARG A 244 -10.76 -11.26 -13.00
C ARG A 244 -9.63 -11.04 -12.01
N VAL A 245 -9.95 -11.28 -10.74
CA VAL A 245 -8.98 -11.48 -9.67
C VAL A 245 -9.07 -12.95 -9.25
N GLN A 246 -7.96 -13.67 -9.24
CA GLN A 246 -7.88 -15.03 -8.74
C GLN A 246 -7.29 -15.05 -7.34
N VAL A 247 -7.82 -15.87 -6.48
CA VAL A 247 -7.28 -16.19 -5.17
C VAL A 247 -6.77 -17.63 -5.20
N LEU A 248 -5.49 -17.77 -4.89
CA LEU A 248 -4.75 -19.03 -4.85
C LEU A 248 -4.22 -19.22 -3.42
N ASP A 249 -3.86 -20.43 -3.04
CA ASP A 249 -2.98 -20.58 -1.89
C ASP A 249 -1.52 -20.22 -2.25
N ARG A 250 -0.64 -20.14 -1.25
CA ARG A 250 0.78 -19.78 -1.45
C ARG A 250 1.57 -20.81 -2.26
N ALA A 251 1.04 -22.04 -2.44
CA ALA A 251 1.58 -23.05 -3.34
C ALA A 251 1.08 -22.91 -4.77
N GLY A 252 0.15 -21.99 -5.03
CA GLY A 252 -0.41 -21.71 -6.35
C GLY A 252 -1.65 -22.54 -6.70
N LYS A 253 -2.26 -23.24 -5.74
CA LYS A 253 -3.50 -23.96 -5.95
C LYS A 253 -4.67 -22.98 -5.93
N PHE A 254 -5.49 -23.02 -6.97
CA PHE A 254 -6.68 -22.18 -7.11
C PHE A 254 -7.68 -22.43 -5.96
N ARG A 255 -8.23 -21.35 -5.42
CA ARG A 255 -9.32 -21.35 -4.42
C ARG A 255 -10.62 -20.84 -5.03
N TYR A 256 -10.63 -19.58 -5.46
CA TYR A 256 -11.79 -18.95 -6.12
C TYR A 256 -11.35 -17.78 -7.00
N ALA A 257 -12.29 -17.21 -7.74
CA ALA A 257 -12.06 -16.01 -8.54
C ALA A 257 -13.25 -15.06 -8.46
N ILE A 258 -12.96 -13.77 -8.57
CA ILE A 258 -13.92 -12.68 -8.69
C ILE A 258 -13.79 -12.11 -10.09
N GLY A 259 -14.94 -11.92 -10.76
CA GLY A 259 -14.99 -11.63 -12.19
C GLY A 259 -14.92 -12.91 -13.04
N ARG A 260 -15.05 -12.74 -14.36
CA ARG A 260 -15.10 -13.88 -15.32
C ARG A 260 -14.32 -13.57 -16.57
N PRO A 261 -13.67 -14.56 -17.20
CA PRO A 261 -13.15 -14.40 -18.55
C PRO A 261 -14.26 -13.94 -19.50
N ARG A 262 -13.93 -13.00 -20.39
CA ARG A 262 -14.84 -12.44 -21.41
C ARG A 262 -15.98 -11.55 -20.90
N GLY A 263 -15.83 -10.98 -19.72
CA GLY A 263 -16.74 -9.97 -19.18
C GLY A 263 -17.51 -10.43 -17.94
N GLY A 264 -17.95 -9.47 -17.17
CA GLY A 264 -18.58 -9.64 -15.87
C GLY A 264 -18.54 -8.30 -15.14
N ASP A 265 -18.40 -8.38 -13.82
CA ASP A 265 -18.37 -7.20 -12.97
C ASP A 265 -17.07 -6.39 -13.12
N LEU A 266 -15.96 -7.03 -13.53
CA LEU A 266 -14.66 -6.40 -13.76
C LEU A 266 -14.36 -6.32 -15.27
N TYR A 267 -13.79 -5.17 -15.70
CA TYR A 267 -13.38 -4.99 -17.09
C TYR A 267 -11.89 -4.69 -17.24
N ARG A 268 -11.31 -3.86 -16.36
CA ARG A 268 -9.88 -3.56 -16.36
C ARG A 268 -9.32 -3.48 -14.94
N PRO A 269 -9.35 -4.62 -14.21
CA PRO A 269 -8.83 -4.64 -12.84
C PRO A 269 -7.34 -4.30 -12.81
N LYS A 270 -6.93 -3.53 -11.82
CA LYS A 270 -5.55 -3.04 -11.64
C LYS A 270 -5.04 -3.31 -10.25
N GLY A 271 -5.36 -2.46 -9.29
CA GLY A 271 -4.94 -2.58 -7.91
C GLY A 271 -5.95 -3.35 -7.08
N VAL A 272 -5.46 -4.07 -6.08
CA VAL A 272 -6.28 -4.80 -5.12
C VAL A 272 -5.81 -4.55 -3.69
N GLY A 273 -6.74 -4.59 -2.75
CA GLY A 273 -6.48 -4.51 -1.31
C GLY A 273 -7.62 -5.12 -0.52
N LEU A 274 -7.38 -5.40 0.77
CA LEU A 274 -8.39 -5.95 1.67
C LEU A 274 -8.52 -5.06 2.90
N ASP A 275 -9.75 -4.96 3.43
CA ASP A 275 -10.02 -4.35 4.72
C ASP A 275 -9.93 -5.39 5.86
N SER A 276 -10.09 -4.91 7.08
CA SER A 276 -10.02 -5.77 8.28
C SER A 276 -11.17 -6.78 8.37
N GLU A 277 -12.28 -6.58 7.65
CA GLU A 277 -13.40 -7.53 7.55
C GLU A 277 -13.18 -8.58 6.43
N GLY A 278 -12.13 -8.39 5.62
CA GLY A 278 -11.74 -9.29 4.52
C GLY A 278 -12.52 -9.03 3.22
N HIS A 279 -13.08 -7.83 3.06
CA HIS A 279 -13.64 -7.42 1.78
C HIS A 279 -12.53 -7.08 0.80
N LEU A 280 -12.67 -7.52 -0.44
CA LEU A 280 -11.71 -7.27 -1.51
C LEU A 280 -12.09 -6.02 -2.30
N TYR A 281 -11.21 -5.03 -2.25
CA TYR A 281 -11.30 -3.80 -3.04
C TYR A 281 -10.54 -3.99 -4.35
N VAL A 282 -11.18 -3.67 -5.48
CA VAL A 282 -10.59 -3.78 -6.82
C VAL A 282 -10.74 -2.46 -7.56
N ALA A 283 -9.62 -1.83 -7.90
CA ALA A 283 -9.63 -0.67 -8.78
C ALA A 283 -9.89 -1.10 -10.22
N ASP A 284 -11.01 -0.68 -10.82
CA ASP A 284 -11.32 -0.92 -12.21
C ASP A 284 -11.07 0.33 -13.06
N ALA A 285 -9.98 0.29 -13.82
CA ALA A 285 -9.51 1.42 -14.60
C ALA A 285 -10.39 1.73 -15.83
N PHE A 286 -11.26 0.83 -16.25
CA PHE A 286 -12.19 1.08 -17.36
C PHE A 286 -13.39 1.88 -16.90
N TYR A 287 -14.00 1.47 -15.78
CA TYR A 287 -15.16 2.16 -15.21
C TYR A 287 -14.78 3.39 -14.38
N ASN A 288 -13.48 3.58 -14.06
CA ASN A 288 -13.01 4.65 -13.19
C ASN A 288 -13.62 4.59 -11.77
N ILE A 289 -13.77 3.40 -11.22
CA ILE A 289 -14.33 3.13 -9.90
C ILE A 289 -13.44 2.16 -9.11
N VAL A 290 -13.72 2.04 -7.84
CA VAL A 290 -13.29 0.93 -7.00
C VAL A 290 -14.51 0.10 -6.65
N GLN A 291 -14.47 -1.19 -6.94
CA GLN A 291 -15.51 -2.15 -6.59
C GLN A 291 -15.08 -2.94 -5.36
N VAL A 292 -16.03 -3.25 -4.48
CA VAL A 292 -15.77 -3.96 -3.23
C VAL A 292 -16.62 -5.22 -3.17
N PHE A 293 -15.95 -6.33 -2.95
CA PHE A 293 -16.55 -7.67 -2.96
C PHE A 293 -16.38 -8.35 -1.60
N ASP A 294 -17.33 -9.22 -1.25
CA ASP A 294 -17.13 -10.14 -0.15
C ASP A 294 -16.24 -11.34 -0.56
N ARG A 295 -15.97 -12.23 0.41
CA ARG A 295 -15.15 -13.44 0.18
C ARG A 295 -15.81 -14.47 -0.74
N GLU A 296 -17.13 -14.39 -0.94
CA GLU A 296 -17.90 -15.20 -1.89
C GLU A 296 -17.91 -14.62 -3.31
N GLY A 297 -17.29 -13.43 -3.50
CA GLY A 297 -17.20 -12.75 -4.78
C GLY A 297 -18.46 -11.98 -5.17
N ARG A 298 -19.36 -11.69 -4.21
CA ARG A 298 -20.54 -10.85 -4.43
C ARG A 298 -20.13 -9.39 -4.33
N LEU A 299 -20.55 -8.58 -5.29
CA LEU A 299 -20.38 -7.14 -5.24
C LEU A 299 -21.21 -6.56 -4.09
N LEU A 300 -20.52 -5.92 -3.14
CA LEU A 300 -21.18 -5.24 -2.02
C LEU A 300 -21.53 -3.80 -2.37
N TYR A 301 -20.55 -3.05 -2.87
CA TYR A 301 -20.72 -1.67 -3.29
C TYR A 301 -19.56 -1.25 -4.20
N TYR A 302 -19.67 -0.06 -4.75
CA TYR A 302 -18.57 0.61 -5.48
C TYR A 302 -18.54 2.09 -5.13
N PHE A 303 -17.39 2.72 -5.35
CA PHE A 303 -17.24 4.16 -5.21
C PHE A 303 -16.39 4.73 -6.35
N GLY A 304 -16.62 5.99 -6.62
CA GLY A 304 -16.09 6.76 -7.73
C GLY A 304 -17.02 7.92 -8.02
N LYS A 305 -16.80 8.64 -9.12
CA LYS A 305 -17.55 9.85 -9.45
C LYS A 305 -19.07 9.65 -9.44
N ASP A 306 -19.53 8.58 -10.06
CA ASP A 306 -20.98 8.31 -10.21
C ASP A 306 -21.63 7.89 -8.88
N ALA A 307 -20.86 7.42 -7.92
CA ALA A 307 -21.32 7.12 -6.56
C ALA A 307 -21.24 8.33 -5.61
N GLY A 308 -20.81 9.49 -6.10
CA GLY A 308 -20.71 10.72 -5.32
C GLY A 308 -19.50 10.78 -4.36
N VAL A 309 -18.71 9.72 -4.27
CA VAL A 309 -17.52 9.63 -3.42
C VAL A 309 -16.33 9.16 -4.24
N GLY A 310 -15.32 10.02 -4.35
CA GLY A 310 -14.17 9.83 -5.23
C GLY A 310 -14.44 10.32 -6.67
N ASP A 311 -13.38 10.70 -7.34
CA ASP A 311 -13.38 11.08 -8.77
C ASP A 311 -12.07 10.57 -9.35
N PHE A 312 -12.10 9.38 -9.93
CA PHE A 312 -10.93 8.72 -10.47
C PHE A 312 -10.85 8.83 -11.99
N LYS A 313 -9.61 8.82 -12.50
CA LYS A 313 -9.35 8.64 -13.93
C LYS A 313 -8.18 7.69 -14.13
N LEU A 314 -8.47 6.51 -14.66
CA LEU A 314 -7.56 5.37 -14.74
C LEU A 314 -6.97 5.01 -13.36
N PRO A 315 -7.79 4.68 -12.34
CA PRO A 315 -7.25 4.23 -11.06
C PRO A 315 -6.35 3.01 -11.29
N ALA A 316 -5.22 2.98 -10.57
CA ALA A 316 -4.23 1.92 -10.71
C ALA A 316 -4.02 1.21 -9.36
N GLY A 317 -2.95 1.51 -8.65
CA GLY A 317 -2.66 0.87 -7.37
C GLY A 317 -3.69 1.18 -6.30
N LEU A 318 -3.92 0.22 -5.44
CA LEU A 318 -4.81 0.33 -4.30
C LEU A 318 -4.17 -0.40 -3.12
N ALA A 319 -4.22 0.20 -1.93
CA ALA A 319 -3.83 -0.46 -0.69
C ALA A 319 -4.70 0.03 0.46
N LEU A 320 -4.80 -0.80 1.49
CA LEU A 320 -5.37 -0.41 2.76
C LEU A 320 -4.29 -0.48 3.84
N ASP A 321 -4.37 0.41 4.82
CA ASP A 321 -3.54 0.34 6.02
C ASP A 321 -4.26 -0.39 7.17
N ARG A 322 -3.58 -0.53 8.30
CA ARG A 322 -4.11 -1.23 9.48
C ARG A 322 -5.32 -0.54 10.13
N SER A 323 -5.60 0.69 9.74
CA SER A 323 -6.73 1.50 10.24
C SER A 323 -7.87 1.55 9.22
N ASP A 324 -7.85 0.68 8.22
CA ASP A 324 -8.80 0.62 7.10
C ASP A 324 -8.91 1.94 6.32
N ARG A 325 -7.80 2.69 6.22
CA ARG A 325 -7.70 3.76 5.22
C ARG A 325 -7.42 3.16 3.85
N VAL A 326 -8.28 3.50 2.92
CA VAL A 326 -8.20 3.06 1.52
C VAL A 326 -7.45 4.11 0.72
N TYR A 327 -6.31 3.76 0.17
CA TYR A 327 -5.48 4.60 -0.68
C TYR A 327 -5.66 4.17 -2.13
N VAL A 328 -6.10 5.09 -2.99
CA VAL A 328 -6.32 4.82 -4.42
C VAL A 328 -5.44 5.72 -5.27
N VAL A 329 -4.60 5.13 -6.10
CA VAL A 329 -3.78 5.85 -7.07
C VAL A 329 -4.64 6.29 -8.24
N ASP A 330 -4.82 7.59 -8.39
CA ASP A 330 -5.55 8.24 -9.49
C ASP A 330 -4.53 8.72 -10.52
N THR A 331 -4.16 7.82 -11.44
CA THR A 331 -2.97 7.95 -12.28
C THR A 331 -3.02 9.20 -13.19
N VAL A 332 -4.15 9.45 -13.85
CA VAL A 332 -4.27 10.57 -14.80
C VAL A 332 -4.33 11.91 -14.07
N HIS A 333 -5.01 11.96 -12.93
CA HIS A 333 -5.03 13.17 -12.09
C HIS A 333 -3.74 13.33 -11.26
N ARG A 334 -2.78 12.39 -11.37
CA ARG A 334 -1.46 12.44 -10.71
C ARG A 334 -1.56 12.64 -9.20
N ARG A 335 -2.47 11.92 -8.56
CA ARG A 335 -2.72 12.04 -7.11
C ARG A 335 -3.03 10.68 -6.49
N VAL A 336 -3.00 10.63 -5.17
CA VAL A 336 -3.58 9.56 -4.36
C VAL A 336 -4.78 10.12 -3.64
N GLN A 337 -5.91 9.44 -3.70
CA GLN A 337 -7.07 9.75 -2.88
C GLN A 337 -7.14 8.78 -1.70
N VAL A 338 -7.49 9.31 -0.53
CA VAL A 338 -7.54 8.58 0.73
C VAL A 338 -8.97 8.62 1.27
N PHE A 339 -9.47 7.45 1.62
CA PHE A 339 -10.79 7.28 2.20
C PHE A 339 -10.65 6.52 3.51
N GLN A 340 -11.49 6.82 4.49
CA GLN A 340 -11.60 6.06 5.72
C GLN A 340 -12.82 5.14 5.63
N TYR A 341 -12.59 3.83 5.77
CA TYR A 341 -13.65 2.86 5.94
C TYR A 341 -13.98 2.73 7.44
N PHE A 342 -15.25 2.71 7.74
CA PHE A 342 -15.80 2.45 9.07
C PHE A 342 -16.65 1.20 8.97
N GLY A 343 -16.17 0.10 9.54
CA GLY A 343 -16.84 -1.20 9.54
C GLY A 343 -18.16 -1.19 10.32
N GLY A 344 -19.00 -2.21 10.10
CA GLY A 344 -20.31 -2.35 10.71
C GLY A 344 -20.32 -2.93 12.14
N GLY A 345 -19.18 -3.03 12.81
CA GLY A 345 -19.11 -3.55 14.17
C GLY A 345 -19.93 -2.72 15.15
N ALA A 346 -20.84 -3.34 15.87
CA ALA A 346 -21.58 -2.72 16.97
C ALA A 346 -20.56 -2.07 17.95
N ARG A 347 -20.67 -0.77 18.12
CA ARG A 347 -19.99 -0.02 19.19
C ARG A 347 -20.72 -0.22 20.51
#